data_3980d94b725fbbf408cac383f5c42ba0
#
_entry.id   3980d94b725fbbf408cac383f5c42ba0
#
_cell.length_a   1.000
_cell.length_b   1.000
_cell.length_c   1.000
_cell.angle_alpha   90.00
_cell.angle_beta   90.00
_cell.angle_gamma   90.00
#
_symmetry.space_group_name_H-M   'P 1'
#
loop_
_entity.id
_entity.type
_entity.pdbx_description
1 polymer ?
#
loop_
_entity_poly.entity_id
_entity_poly.type
_entity_poly.pdbx_seq_one_letter_code
_entity_poly.pdbx_strand_id
1 'polypeptide(L)'
;MKIAIACDHAGYEYKEKLVAFLRQKGYEVKDFGTHSAESMDYPDTAHPMAAAVESGEFERGIALCGSGNGICMTVNKHQGIRGALCWTTEIAWLARLHNNANVCCIPARFISFDDAQDIVERFLSTEFEGGRHQRLSLIHI
;
A
#
# COMPACT_ATOMS: atom_id res chain seq x y z
N MET A 1 9.94 2.13 11.43
CA MET A 1 8.56 2.16 10.91
C MET A 1 8.05 0.75 10.71
N LYS A 2 6.81 0.50 11.12
CA LYS A 2 6.16 -0.80 10.97
C LYS A 2 5.26 -0.77 9.74
N ILE A 3 5.46 -1.70 8.82
CA ILE A 3 4.78 -1.76 7.53
C ILE A 3 3.97 -3.06 7.43
N ALA A 4 2.70 -2.94 7.03
CA ALA A 4 1.87 -4.09 6.71
C ALA A 4 1.79 -4.26 5.20
N ILE A 5 1.92 -5.48 4.69
CA ILE A 5 1.85 -5.75 3.26
C ILE A 5 0.90 -6.90 2.98
N ALA A 6 0.09 -6.75 1.93
CA ALA A 6 -0.84 -7.79 1.48
C ALA A 6 -0.94 -7.79 -0.04
N CYS A 7 -1.26 -8.93 -0.60
CA CYS A 7 -1.47 -9.07 -2.03
C CYS A 7 -2.42 -10.22 -2.33
N ASP A 8 -2.85 -10.31 -3.58
CA ASP A 8 -3.42 -11.53 -4.12
C ASP A 8 -2.37 -12.31 -4.91
N HIS A 9 -2.78 -13.35 -5.60
CA HIS A 9 -1.88 -14.19 -6.40
C HIS A 9 -1.15 -13.41 -7.51
N ALA A 10 -1.77 -12.37 -8.08
CA ALA A 10 -1.15 -11.56 -9.12
C ALA A 10 0.00 -10.70 -8.58
N GLY A 11 -0.07 -10.31 -7.32
CA GLY A 11 0.97 -9.51 -6.67
C GLY A 11 1.98 -10.31 -5.87
N TYR A 12 1.85 -11.63 -5.83
CA TYR A 12 2.65 -12.49 -4.96
C TYR A 12 4.16 -12.35 -5.19
N GLU A 13 4.62 -12.43 -6.44
CA GLU A 13 6.05 -12.36 -6.73
C GLU A 13 6.65 -11.00 -6.34
N TYR A 14 5.95 -9.91 -6.65
CA TYR A 14 6.39 -8.58 -6.27
C TYR A 14 6.38 -8.41 -4.75
N LYS A 15 5.34 -8.93 -4.09
CA LYS A 15 5.23 -8.85 -2.62
C LYS A 15 6.41 -9.55 -1.95
N GLU A 16 6.77 -10.75 -2.39
CA GLU A 16 7.90 -11.48 -1.81
C GLU A 16 9.21 -10.67 -1.93
N LYS A 17 9.47 -10.09 -3.09
CA LYS A 17 10.65 -9.26 -3.31
C LYS A 17 10.60 -7.96 -2.49
N LEU A 18 9.44 -7.34 -2.38
CA LEU A 18 9.28 -6.12 -1.60
C LEU A 18 9.49 -6.37 -0.10
N VAL A 19 9.00 -7.48 0.41
CA VAL A 19 9.22 -7.86 1.82
C VAL A 19 10.72 -7.97 2.10
N ALA A 20 11.44 -8.69 1.24
CA ALA A 20 12.90 -8.85 1.39
C ALA A 20 13.62 -7.51 1.33
N PHE A 21 13.26 -6.67 0.35
CA PHE A 21 13.83 -5.34 0.16
C PHE A 21 13.59 -4.45 1.40
N LEU A 22 12.37 -4.40 1.90
CA LEU A 22 12.02 -3.55 3.02
C LEU A 22 12.68 -4.00 4.32
N ARG A 23 12.73 -5.30 4.56
CA ARG A 23 13.43 -5.84 5.73
C ARG A 23 14.92 -5.54 5.69
N GLN A 24 15.55 -5.63 4.52
CA GLN A 24 16.95 -5.27 4.34
C GLN A 24 17.20 -3.80 4.65
N LYS A 25 16.23 -2.95 4.37
CA LYS A 25 16.30 -1.51 4.69
C LYS A 25 16.05 -1.18 6.16
N GLY A 26 15.72 -2.17 6.96
CA GLY A 26 15.50 -1.99 8.39
C GLY A 26 14.06 -1.77 8.82
N TYR A 27 13.10 -1.84 7.89
CA TYR A 27 11.68 -1.76 8.26
C TYR A 27 11.22 -3.05 8.91
N GLU A 28 10.32 -2.93 9.89
CA GLU A 28 9.61 -4.07 10.45
C GLU A 28 8.38 -4.33 9.58
N VAL A 29 8.35 -5.48 8.89
CA VAL A 29 7.31 -5.79 7.90
C VAL A 29 6.52 -7.01 8.34
N LYS A 30 5.19 -6.87 8.42
CA LYS A 30 4.28 -8.00 8.58
C LYS A 30 3.63 -8.34 7.25
N ASP A 31 3.81 -9.57 6.83
CA ASP A 31 3.24 -10.12 5.60
C ASP A 31 1.90 -10.78 5.91
N PHE A 32 0.81 -10.17 5.43
CA PHE A 32 -0.55 -10.67 5.59
C PHE A 32 -0.98 -11.66 4.49
N GLY A 33 -0.06 -11.97 3.56
CA GLY A 33 -0.33 -12.90 2.45
C GLY A 33 -0.72 -12.14 1.18
N THR A 34 -0.97 -12.88 0.09
CA THR A 34 -1.03 -14.34 0.07
C THR A 34 0.39 -14.96 0.08
N HIS A 35 0.45 -16.27 0.38
CA HIS A 35 1.74 -16.97 0.52
C HIS A 35 2.00 -17.98 -0.60
N SER A 36 1.25 -17.89 -1.69
CA SER A 36 1.45 -18.72 -2.88
C SER A 36 0.94 -18.00 -4.12
N ALA A 37 1.30 -18.53 -5.30
CA ALA A 37 0.84 -18.01 -6.58
C ALA A 37 -0.54 -18.57 -7.00
N GLU A 38 -1.15 -19.42 -6.15
CA GLU A 38 -2.47 -19.96 -6.44
C GLU A 38 -3.55 -18.89 -6.37
N SER A 39 -4.54 -18.98 -7.27
CA SER A 39 -5.64 -18.04 -7.34
C SER A 39 -6.37 -17.92 -5.99
N MET A 40 -6.62 -16.69 -5.57
CA MET A 40 -7.31 -16.41 -4.33
C MET A 40 -8.03 -15.06 -4.42
N ASP A 41 -8.93 -14.79 -3.48
CA ASP A 41 -9.71 -13.56 -3.44
C ASP A 41 -8.95 -12.47 -2.67
N TYR A 42 -8.64 -11.35 -3.32
CA TYR A 42 -7.84 -10.28 -2.71
C TYR A 42 -8.45 -9.69 -1.44
N PRO A 43 -9.79 -9.63 -1.21
CA PRO A 43 -10.30 -9.11 0.05
C PRO A 43 -9.89 -9.93 1.27
N ASP A 44 -9.59 -11.20 1.11
CA ASP A 44 -9.21 -12.09 2.22
C ASP A 44 -7.89 -11.68 2.88
N THR A 45 -6.99 -11.05 2.13
CA THR A 45 -5.73 -10.52 2.66
C THR A 45 -5.80 -9.02 2.90
N ALA A 46 -6.57 -8.30 2.06
CA ALA A 46 -6.69 -6.85 2.13
C ALA A 46 -7.37 -6.37 3.41
N HIS A 47 -8.47 -7.00 3.82
CA HIS A 47 -9.20 -6.58 5.02
C HIS A 47 -8.39 -6.73 6.30
N PRO A 48 -7.72 -7.87 6.57
CA PRO A 48 -6.87 -7.97 7.76
C PRO A 48 -5.73 -6.94 7.79
N MET A 49 -5.09 -6.72 6.66
CA MET A 49 -4.02 -5.72 6.55
C MET A 49 -4.55 -4.32 6.81
N ALA A 50 -5.67 -3.96 6.19
CA ALA A 50 -6.29 -2.65 6.37
C ALA A 50 -6.71 -2.43 7.82
N ALA A 51 -7.29 -3.42 8.47
CA ALA A 51 -7.67 -3.34 9.88
C ALA A 51 -6.46 -3.08 10.77
N ALA A 52 -5.33 -3.71 10.49
CA ALA A 52 -4.10 -3.53 11.26
C ALA A 52 -3.52 -2.11 11.08
N VAL A 53 -3.59 -1.54 9.88
CA VAL A 53 -3.18 -0.15 9.64
C VAL A 53 -4.15 0.82 10.31
N GLU A 54 -5.45 0.56 10.16
CA GLU A 54 -6.50 1.41 10.72
C GLU A 54 -6.40 1.50 12.26
N SER A 55 -6.05 0.40 12.91
CA SER A 55 -5.89 0.35 14.37
C SER A 55 -4.68 1.13 14.89
N GLY A 56 -3.76 1.53 13.99
CA GLY A 56 -2.51 2.19 14.37
C GLY A 56 -1.37 1.25 14.72
N GLU A 57 -1.58 -0.06 14.66
CA GLU A 57 -0.52 -1.05 14.89
C GLU A 57 0.59 -0.91 13.85
N PHE A 58 0.22 -0.61 12.61
CA PHE A 58 1.16 -0.36 11.51
C PHE A 58 0.95 1.04 10.96
N GLU A 59 2.04 1.73 10.67
CA GLU A 59 1.99 3.12 10.21
C GLU A 59 1.59 3.24 8.75
N ARG A 60 1.97 2.27 7.93
CA ARG A 60 1.72 2.26 6.49
C ARG A 60 1.37 0.85 6.03
N GLY A 61 0.59 0.79 4.98
CA GLY A 61 0.26 -0.46 4.30
C GLY A 61 0.68 -0.42 2.84
N ILE A 62 1.00 -1.60 2.30
CA ILE A 62 1.28 -1.80 0.88
C ILE A 62 0.38 -2.93 0.42
N ALA A 63 -0.38 -2.69 -0.65
CA ALA A 63 -1.36 -3.65 -1.16
C ALA A 63 -1.17 -3.84 -2.67
N LEU A 64 -1.08 -5.08 -3.12
CA LEU A 64 -0.84 -5.39 -4.53
C LEU A 64 -1.90 -6.36 -5.05
N CYS A 65 -2.43 -6.05 -6.23
CA CYS A 65 -3.17 -7.01 -7.04
C CYS A 65 -2.87 -6.74 -8.51
N GLY A 66 -3.54 -7.41 -9.44
CA GLY A 66 -3.22 -7.29 -10.86
C GLY A 66 -3.28 -5.87 -11.39
N SER A 67 -4.43 -5.21 -11.29
CA SER A 67 -4.60 -3.80 -11.67
C SER A 67 -4.43 -2.83 -10.51
N GLY A 68 -4.40 -3.34 -9.28
CA GLY A 68 -4.41 -2.52 -8.08
C GLY A 68 -5.78 -1.95 -7.71
N ASN A 69 -6.74 -1.96 -8.63
CA ASN A 69 -8.05 -1.34 -8.42
C ASN A 69 -8.86 -2.02 -7.32
N GLY A 70 -9.05 -3.33 -7.45
CA GLY A 70 -9.90 -4.07 -6.51
C GLY A 70 -9.37 -4.00 -5.09
N ILE A 71 -8.07 -4.21 -4.90
CA ILE A 71 -7.49 -4.17 -3.57
C ILE A 71 -7.52 -2.76 -2.98
N CYS A 72 -7.35 -1.73 -3.82
CA CYS A 72 -7.45 -0.33 -3.40
C CYS A 72 -8.88 0.00 -2.95
N MET A 73 -9.88 -0.43 -3.71
CA MET A 73 -11.28 -0.24 -3.32
C MET A 73 -11.60 -0.95 -2.01
N THR A 74 -11.05 -2.14 -1.81
CA THR A 74 -11.28 -2.93 -0.60
C THR A 74 -10.71 -2.25 0.64
N VAL A 75 -9.44 -1.83 0.59
CA VAL A 75 -8.83 -1.18 1.77
C VAL A 75 -9.54 0.13 2.10
N ASN A 76 -10.06 0.85 1.10
CA ASN A 76 -10.79 2.09 1.30
C ASN A 76 -12.20 1.92 1.87
N LYS A 77 -12.69 0.68 2.04
CA LYS A 77 -13.91 0.41 2.80
C LYS A 77 -13.71 0.61 4.31
N HIS A 78 -12.48 0.64 4.75
CA HIS A 78 -12.14 0.93 6.15
C HIS A 78 -12.03 2.44 6.32
N GLN A 79 -12.79 2.99 7.26
CA GLN A 79 -12.94 4.44 7.42
C GLN A 79 -11.60 5.15 7.69
N GLY A 80 -10.70 4.52 8.42
CA GLY A 80 -9.38 5.07 8.73
C GLY A 80 -8.32 4.84 7.65
N ILE A 81 -8.69 4.20 6.53
CA ILE A 81 -7.76 3.93 5.44
C ILE A 81 -7.88 4.98 4.34
N ARG A 82 -6.74 5.48 3.92
CA ARG A 82 -6.57 6.40 2.81
C ARG A 82 -5.66 5.71 1.79
N GLY A 83 -6.25 4.80 1.01
CA GLY A 83 -5.54 4.01 0.01
C GLY A 83 -5.46 4.76 -1.32
N ALA A 84 -4.27 4.79 -1.90
CA ALA A 84 -4.04 5.43 -3.18
C ALA A 84 -3.48 4.42 -4.18
N LEU A 85 -4.06 4.40 -5.39
CA LEU A 85 -3.54 3.60 -6.48
C LEU A 85 -2.34 4.32 -7.09
N CYS A 86 -1.15 3.73 -6.94
CA CYS A 86 0.10 4.35 -7.33
C CYS A 86 0.72 3.58 -8.49
N TRP A 87 0.78 4.19 -9.67
CA TRP A 87 1.36 3.59 -10.87
C TRP A 87 2.63 4.29 -11.35
N THR A 88 2.99 5.40 -10.73
CA THR A 88 4.27 6.09 -10.95
C THR A 88 4.82 6.57 -9.62
N THR A 89 6.13 6.83 -9.59
CA THR A 89 6.80 7.38 -8.42
C THR A 89 6.24 8.75 -8.03
N GLU A 90 5.92 9.58 -9.03
CA GLU A 90 5.35 10.90 -8.79
C GLU A 90 3.97 10.82 -8.15
N ILE A 91 3.11 9.90 -8.62
CA ILE A 91 1.79 9.72 -8.03
C ILE A 91 1.90 9.23 -6.58
N ALA A 92 2.84 8.34 -6.28
CA ALA A 92 3.08 7.88 -4.92
C ALA A 92 3.52 9.04 -4.00
N TRP A 93 4.40 9.90 -4.51
CA TRP A 93 4.84 11.10 -3.80
C TRP A 93 3.67 12.02 -3.49
N LEU A 94 2.82 12.32 -4.49
CA LEU A 94 1.66 13.19 -4.32
C LEU A 94 0.61 12.59 -3.40
N ALA A 95 0.41 11.27 -3.44
CA ALA A 95 -0.52 10.58 -2.55
C ALA A 95 -0.14 10.81 -1.07
N ARG A 96 1.14 10.83 -0.76
CA ARG A 96 1.62 11.15 0.57
C ARG A 96 1.59 12.65 0.85
N LEU A 97 2.24 13.42 -0.02
CA LEU A 97 2.47 14.84 0.19
C LEU A 97 1.15 15.62 0.31
N HIS A 98 0.20 15.34 -0.57
CA HIS A 98 -1.06 16.09 -0.67
C HIS A 98 -2.25 15.40 -0.02
N ASN A 99 -2.30 14.06 -0.01
CA ASN A 99 -3.49 13.34 0.41
C ASN A 99 -3.33 12.53 1.68
N ASN A 100 -2.15 12.52 2.28
CA ASN A 100 -1.85 11.76 3.49
C ASN A 100 -2.28 10.30 3.39
N ALA A 101 -2.06 9.68 2.22
CA ALA A 101 -2.39 8.28 2.02
C ALA A 101 -1.58 7.41 2.98
N ASN A 102 -2.23 6.42 3.58
CA ASN A 102 -1.57 5.48 4.48
C ASN A 102 -1.45 4.07 3.91
N VAL A 103 -2.07 3.79 2.77
CA VAL A 103 -1.92 2.54 2.04
C VAL A 103 -1.58 2.84 0.57
N CYS A 104 -0.48 2.25 0.11
CA CYS A 104 -0.02 2.33 -1.27
C CYS A 104 -0.49 1.08 -2.02
N CYS A 105 -1.36 1.25 -3.02
CA CYS A 105 -1.88 0.16 -3.82
C CYS A 105 -1.17 0.10 -5.17
N ILE A 106 -0.68 -1.08 -5.54
CA ILE A 106 0.24 -1.27 -6.67
C ILE A 106 -0.37 -2.20 -7.72
N PRO A 107 -0.41 -1.77 -9.01
CA PRO A 107 -0.90 -2.59 -10.12
C PRO A 107 0.21 -3.51 -10.65
N ALA A 108 0.41 -4.66 -10.00
CA ALA A 108 1.57 -5.53 -10.23
C ALA A 108 1.70 -6.04 -11.68
N ARG A 109 0.58 -6.16 -12.41
CA ARG A 109 0.61 -6.62 -13.81
C ARG A 109 0.87 -5.52 -14.83
N PHE A 110 0.92 -4.25 -14.40
CA PHE A 110 0.98 -3.11 -15.31
C PHE A 110 2.24 -2.27 -15.16
N ILE A 111 3.09 -2.58 -14.19
CA ILE A 111 4.35 -1.89 -13.96
C ILE A 111 5.47 -2.90 -13.74
N SER A 112 6.72 -2.49 -13.98
CA SER A 112 7.88 -3.32 -13.68
C SER A 112 8.12 -3.44 -12.17
N PHE A 113 8.89 -4.44 -11.75
CA PHE A 113 9.25 -4.54 -10.35
C PHE A 113 10.12 -3.35 -9.91
N ASP A 114 11.02 -2.87 -10.76
CA ASP A 114 11.85 -1.70 -10.45
C ASP A 114 10.97 -0.48 -10.18
N ASP A 115 9.94 -0.27 -10.98
CA ASP A 115 8.98 0.81 -10.73
C ASP A 115 8.23 0.60 -9.42
N ALA A 116 7.78 -0.62 -9.15
CA ALA A 116 7.08 -0.93 -7.91
C ALA A 116 7.97 -0.64 -6.69
N GLN A 117 9.24 -1.00 -6.75
CA GLN A 117 10.20 -0.73 -5.68
C GLN A 117 10.40 0.78 -5.46
N ASP A 118 10.57 1.53 -6.54
CA ASP A 118 10.73 2.99 -6.47
C ASP A 118 9.47 3.68 -5.91
N ILE A 119 8.29 3.20 -6.32
CA ILE A 119 7.00 3.69 -5.81
C ILE A 119 6.92 3.49 -4.29
N VAL A 120 7.24 2.29 -3.82
CA VAL A 120 7.20 1.97 -2.39
C VAL A 120 8.20 2.83 -1.61
N GLU A 121 9.43 2.96 -2.08
CA GLU A 121 10.43 3.81 -1.44
C GLU A 121 9.96 5.26 -1.33
N ARG A 122 9.44 5.80 -2.41
CA ARG A 122 8.98 7.19 -2.43
C ARG A 122 7.77 7.38 -1.50
N PHE A 123 6.85 6.42 -1.50
CA PHE A 123 5.70 6.46 -0.61
C PHE A 123 6.12 6.47 0.86
N LEU A 124 7.04 5.59 1.24
CA LEU A 124 7.47 5.46 2.63
C LEU A 124 8.33 6.65 3.11
N SER A 125 9.03 7.33 2.21
CA SER A 125 9.95 8.42 2.56
C SER A 125 9.32 9.81 2.50
N THR A 126 8.05 9.94 2.11
CA THR A 126 7.40 11.24 1.92
C THR A 126 6.48 11.56 3.09
N GLU A 127 6.67 12.73 3.70
CA GLU A 127 5.82 13.25 4.76
C GLU A 127 4.61 13.99 4.18
N PHE A 128 3.53 14.08 4.96
CA PHE A 128 2.35 14.87 4.59
C PHE A 128 2.67 16.36 4.76
N GLU A 129 2.43 17.14 3.70
CA GLU A 129 2.69 18.58 3.71
C GLU A 129 1.74 19.36 4.62
N GLY A 130 0.49 18.91 4.75
CA GLY A 130 -0.52 19.59 5.56
C GLY A 130 -1.07 20.85 4.87
N GLY A 131 -1.26 21.93 5.63
CA GLY A 131 -1.79 23.19 5.10
C GLY A 131 -3.18 23.02 4.49
N ARG A 132 -3.40 23.57 3.30
CA ARG A 132 -4.69 23.47 2.61
C ARG A 132 -5.08 22.03 2.28
N HIS A 133 -4.10 21.16 2.11
CA HIS A 133 -4.35 19.75 1.82
C HIS A 133 -4.94 19.02 3.03
N GLN A 134 -4.56 19.40 4.25
CA GLN A 134 -5.11 18.83 5.47
C GLN A 134 -6.61 19.09 5.58
N ARG A 135 -7.07 20.32 5.26
CA ARG A 135 -8.48 20.65 5.26
C ARG A 135 -9.28 19.74 4.33
N LEU A 136 -8.77 19.55 3.11
CA LEU A 136 -9.43 18.68 2.13
C LEU A 136 -9.43 17.22 2.58
N SER A 137 -8.33 16.73 3.16
CA SER A 137 -8.23 15.36 3.68
C SER A 137 -9.27 15.10 4.76
N LEU A 138 -9.52 16.06 5.64
CA LEU A 138 -10.50 15.92 6.72
C LEU A 138 -11.94 15.87 6.20
N ILE A 139 -12.19 16.39 5.00
CA ILE A 139 -13.52 16.38 4.37
C ILE A 139 -13.83 15.03 3.71
N HIS A 140 -12.83 14.20 3.47
CA HIS A 140 -13.00 12.90 2.79
C HIS A 140 -13.88 11.88 3.53
N ILE A 141 -14.32 12.15 4.70
CA ILE A 141 -15.07 11.24 5.57
C ILE A 141 -16.27 10.60 4.87
#